data_d7378e9f4b57bf1b58ddda2e7d782773
#
_entry.id   d7378e9f4b57bf1b58ddda2e7d782773
#
_cell.length_a   1.000
_cell.length_b   1.000
_cell.length_c   1.000
_cell.angle_alpha   90.00
_cell.angle_beta   90.00
_cell.angle_gamma   90.00
#
_symmetry.space_group_name_H-M   'P 1'
#
loop_
_entity.id
_entity.type
_entity.pdbx_description
1 polymer ?
#
loop_
_entity_poly.entity_id
_entity_poly.type
_entity_poly.pdbx_seq_one_letter_code
_entity_poly.pdbx_strand_id
1 'polypeptide(L)'
;MDKGKIGVGITTYNSEEYYNTLYNSLPLDKIDVLVTVNGGDKYKNKYSSNWIQHIENVYPSVCRNDCINFLLQRNCEHIFIIEDDMILKSADIFDKYILASKESGLKYFSFVSTSWESGTPSNRTPRLTVEYKNNVSISFFQNMCNEFTYHHKSCYEKTGLYDTNYRDPWDIDMAYRESQQDYAAPFWWFADITGSDDLITNNPNAVSRLQGDRPDGSREQRIQREWEYFIKKHGRHVTQIPNTSKEEVVAKLRRLKQ
;
A
#
# COMPACT_ATOMS: atom_id res chain seq x y z
N MET A 1 19.85 1.84 18.88
CA MET A 1 18.41 2.14 18.98
C MET A 1 17.64 0.94 18.48
N ASP A 2 16.65 0.50 19.22
CA ASP A 2 15.75 -0.57 18.76
C ASP A 2 15.07 -0.08 17.48
N LYS A 3 15.20 -0.85 16.40
CA LYS A 3 14.71 -0.50 15.07
C LYS A 3 13.19 -0.67 14.95
N GLY A 4 12.59 -1.32 15.96
CA GLY A 4 11.22 -1.81 15.86
C GLY A 4 11.10 -3.05 14.97
N LYS A 5 10.06 -3.84 15.20
CA LYS A 5 9.84 -5.13 14.53
C LYS A 5 9.22 -4.92 13.14
N ILE A 6 9.85 -5.52 12.12
CA ILE A 6 9.40 -5.45 10.72
C ILE A 6 8.48 -6.63 10.43
N GLY A 7 7.24 -6.33 10.03
CA GLY A 7 6.27 -7.29 9.54
C GLY A 7 5.98 -7.09 8.06
N VAL A 8 5.98 -8.19 7.30
CA VAL A 8 5.61 -8.19 5.89
C VAL A 8 4.40 -9.09 5.67
N GLY A 9 3.35 -8.54 5.09
CA GLY A 9 2.17 -9.26 4.65
C GLY A 9 2.13 -9.32 3.13
N ILE A 10 2.02 -10.51 2.56
CA ILE A 10 1.85 -10.71 1.13
C ILE A 10 0.41 -11.10 0.86
N THR A 11 -0.23 -10.41 -0.08
CA THR A 11 -1.55 -10.79 -0.58
C THR A 11 -1.40 -11.42 -1.96
N THR A 12 -2.02 -12.58 -2.17
CA THR A 12 -2.02 -13.29 -3.45
C THR A 12 -3.42 -13.81 -3.78
N TYR A 13 -3.69 -14.04 -5.06
CA TYR A 13 -4.92 -14.64 -5.52
C TYR A 13 -4.62 -15.74 -6.55
N ASN A 14 -4.44 -16.98 -6.04
CA ASN A 14 -4.19 -18.17 -6.86
C ASN A 14 -3.01 -18.02 -7.84
N SER A 15 -1.97 -17.25 -7.48
CA SER A 15 -0.85 -16.92 -8.34
C SER A 15 0.46 -17.49 -7.84
N GLU A 16 0.70 -18.77 -8.14
CA GLU A 16 1.94 -19.44 -7.72
C GLU A 16 3.18 -18.79 -8.35
N GLU A 17 3.13 -18.46 -9.63
CA GLU A 17 4.27 -17.92 -10.37
C GLU A 17 4.68 -16.53 -9.87
N TYR A 18 3.72 -15.63 -9.74
CA TYR A 18 4.01 -14.27 -9.27
C TYR A 18 4.45 -14.29 -7.81
N TYR A 19 3.73 -15.02 -6.96
CA TYR A 19 4.11 -15.20 -5.57
C TYR A 19 5.55 -15.72 -5.43
N ASN A 20 5.94 -16.75 -6.19
CA ASN A 20 7.29 -17.30 -6.14
C ASN A 20 8.33 -16.28 -6.58
N THR A 21 8.03 -15.49 -7.60
CA THR A 21 8.93 -14.43 -8.07
C THR A 21 9.13 -13.38 -6.99
N LEU A 22 8.05 -12.89 -6.37
CA LEU A 22 8.12 -11.96 -5.24
C LEU A 22 8.88 -12.58 -4.07
N TYR A 23 8.50 -13.79 -3.64
CA TYR A 23 9.09 -14.45 -2.48
C TYR A 23 10.61 -14.60 -2.61
N ASN A 24 11.09 -14.99 -3.80
CA ASN A 24 12.52 -15.14 -4.09
C ASN A 24 13.28 -13.80 -4.12
N SER A 25 12.58 -12.68 -4.25
CA SER A 25 13.15 -11.33 -4.22
C SER A 25 13.17 -10.70 -2.82
N LEU A 26 12.53 -11.34 -1.81
CA LEU A 26 12.45 -10.81 -0.46
C LEU A 26 13.80 -10.91 0.26
N PRO A 27 14.27 -9.84 0.93
CA PRO A 27 15.39 -9.90 1.86
C PRO A 27 14.93 -10.52 3.20
N LEU A 28 14.80 -11.84 3.25
CA LEU A 28 14.21 -12.57 4.38
C LEU A 28 14.95 -12.34 5.71
N ASP A 29 16.24 -12.04 5.66
CA ASP A 29 17.07 -11.70 6.83
C ASP A 29 16.71 -10.34 7.46
N LYS A 30 15.93 -9.50 6.76
CA LYS A 30 15.44 -8.20 7.25
C LYS A 30 14.01 -8.26 7.79
N ILE A 31 13.33 -9.38 7.66
CA ILE A 31 11.92 -9.53 8.00
C ILE A 31 11.78 -10.32 9.29
N ASP A 32 11.22 -9.70 10.34
CA ASP A 32 10.98 -10.37 11.61
C ASP A 32 9.76 -11.29 11.59
N VAL A 33 8.72 -10.88 10.84
CA VAL A 33 7.49 -11.65 10.67
C VAL A 33 7.01 -11.56 9.24
N LEU A 34 6.88 -12.71 8.57
CA LEU A 34 6.29 -12.83 7.24
C LEU A 34 4.97 -13.61 7.33
N VAL A 35 3.93 -13.10 6.71
CA VAL A 35 2.65 -13.78 6.52
C VAL A 35 2.21 -13.66 5.08
N THR A 36 1.61 -14.71 4.55
CA THR A 36 0.98 -14.70 3.22
C THR A 36 -0.50 -15.05 3.35
N VAL A 37 -1.35 -14.28 2.69
CA VAL A 37 -2.78 -14.53 2.63
C VAL A 37 -3.18 -14.77 1.17
N ASN A 38 -3.69 -15.97 0.88
CA ASN A 38 -4.27 -16.29 -0.41
C ASN A 38 -5.79 -16.11 -0.37
N GLY A 39 -6.28 -15.13 -1.11
CA GLY A 39 -7.69 -14.83 -1.26
C GLY A 39 -8.48 -15.82 -2.14
N GLY A 40 -7.82 -16.83 -2.71
CA GLY A 40 -8.41 -17.84 -3.57
C GLY A 40 -8.24 -19.25 -3.02
N ASP A 41 -8.84 -20.23 -3.72
CA ASP A 41 -8.97 -21.62 -3.26
C ASP A 41 -7.96 -22.61 -3.91
N LYS A 42 -7.26 -22.21 -4.97
CA LYS A 42 -6.54 -23.13 -5.85
C LYS A 42 -5.08 -23.37 -5.50
N TYR A 43 -4.45 -22.39 -4.84
CA TYR A 43 -3.02 -22.45 -4.57
C TYR A 43 -2.75 -22.69 -3.09
N LYS A 44 -1.98 -23.75 -2.78
CA LYS A 44 -1.52 -24.06 -1.42
C LYS A 44 -0.01 -23.91 -1.33
N ASN A 45 0.43 -23.18 -0.33
CA ASN A 45 1.84 -22.82 -0.15
C ASN A 45 2.79 -23.99 0.11
N LYS A 46 4.02 -23.82 -0.40
CA LYS A 46 5.18 -24.68 -0.12
C LYS A 46 6.31 -23.95 0.67
N TYR A 47 6.22 -22.63 0.86
CA TYR A 47 7.39 -21.79 1.23
C TYR A 47 7.28 -21.00 2.54
N SER A 48 6.09 -20.76 3.08
CA SER A 48 5.93 -19.92 4.26
C SER A 48 5.27 -20.68 5.41
N SER A 49 5.82 -20.56 6.61
CA SER A 49 5.24 -21.13 7.83
C SER A 49 3.94 -20.43 8.28
N ASN A 50 3.74 -19.17 7.84
CA ASN A 50 2.57 -18.37 8.18
C ASN A 50 1.74 -18.11 6.91
N TRP A 51 0.89 -19.07 6.59
CA TRP A 51 0.00 -19.01 5.44
C TRP A 51 -1.46 -19.05 5.88
N ILE A 52 -2.24 -18.08 5.43
CA ILE A 52 -3.67 -18.02 5.62
C ILE A 52 -4.33 -18.32 4.28
N GLN A 53 -5.15 -19.37 4.24
CA GLN A 53 -5.84 -19.84 3.04
C GLN A 53 -7.33 -19.60 3.18
N HIS A 54 -7.92 -18.82 2.27
CA HIS A 54 -9.35 -18.75 2.10
C HIS A 54 -9.86 -19.91 1.23
N ILE A 55 -11.03 -20.43 1.57
CA ILE A 55 -11.70 -21.52 0.82
C ILE A 55 -12.63 -20.98 -0.27
N GLU A 56 -12.95 -19.70 -0.20
CA GLU A 56 -13.76 -18.98 -1.18
C GLU A 56 -12.99 -17.73 -1.63
N ASN A 57 -13.34 -17.21 -2.80
CA ASN A 57 -12.74 -15.98 -3.29
C ASN A 57 -13.12 -14.79 -2.39
N VAL A 58 -12.13 -14.25 -1.70
CA VAL A 58 -12.27 -13.03 -0.91
C VAL A 58 -11.56 -11.85 -1.57
N TYR A 59 -12.02 -10.64 -1.26
CA TYR A 59 -11.49 -9.42 -1.87
C TYR A 59 -10.16 -8.98 -1.23
N PRO A 60 -9.36 -8.16 -1.94
CA PRO A 60 -8.07 -7.68 -1.45
C PRO A 60 -8.13 -7.01 -0.07
N SER A 61 -9.20 -6.25 0.23
CA SER A 61 -9.40 -5.63 1.55
C SER A 61 -9.44 -6.65 2.70
N VAL A 62 -10.04 -7.81 2.49
CA VAL A 62 -10.08 -8.90 3.48
C VAL A 62 -8.68 -9.49 3.66
N CYS A 63 -8.00 -9.83 2.55
CA CYS A 63 -6.64 -10.40 2.62
C CYS A 63 -5.66 -9.47 3.32
N ARG A 64 -5.73 -8.15 3.04
CA ARG A 64 -4.88 -7.16 3.70
C ARG A 64 -5.18 -7.07 5.18
N ASN A 65 -6.46 -7.09 5.57
CA ASN A 65 -6.84 -7.08 6.98
C ASN A 65 -6.32 -8.30 7.73
N ASP A 66 -6.35 -9.47 7.11
CA ASP A 66 -5.80 -10.68 7.72
C ASP A 66 -4.28 -10.58 7.90
N CYS A 67 -3.55 -10.06 6.89
CA CYS A 67 -2.13 -9.76 7.02
C CYS A 67 -1.88 -8.79 8.19
N ILE A 68 -2.58 -7.67 8.22
CA ILE A 68 -2.40 -6.61 9.23
C ILE A 68 -2.69 -7.14 10.62
N ASN A 69 -3.81 -7.82 10.82
CA ASN A 69 -4.19 -8.41 12.10
C ASN A 69 -3.13 -9.41 12.59
N PHE A 70 -2.64 -10.27 11.69
CA PHE A 70 -1.60 -11.24 12.02
C PHE A 70 -0.30 -10.56 12.48
N LEU A 71 0.09 -9.48 11.80
CA LEU A 71 1.31 -8.74 12.10
C LEU A 71 1.18 -7.90 13.38
N LEU A 72 0.04 -7.26 13.61
CA LEU A 72 -0.25 -6.51 14.84
C LEU A 72 -0.25 -7.42 16.07
N GLN A 73 -0.86 -8.62 15.98
CA GLN A 73 -0.84 -9.62 17.06
C GLN A 73 0.58 -10.10 17.43
N ARG A 74 1.54 -9.93 16.51
CA ARG A 74 2.96 -10.25 16.72
C ARG A 74 3.81 -9.04 17.10
N ASN A 75 3.17 -7.93 17.43
CA ASN A 75 3.81 -6.67 17.83
C ASN A 75 4.74 -6.09 16.75
N CYS A 76 4.44 -6.28 15.45
CA CYS A 76 5.15 -5.59 14.40
C CYS A 76 4.84 -4.09 14.47
N GLU A 77 5.90 -3.28 14.44
CA GLU A 77 5.80 -1.82 14.49
C GLU A 77 5.77 -1.23 13.08
N HIS A 78 6.58 -1.79 12.19
CA HIS A 78 6.68 -1.41 10.80
C HIS A 78 6.02 -2.49 9.95
N ILE A 79 4.93 -2.14 9.28
CA ILE A 79 4.08 -3.07 8.52
C ILE A 79 4.17 -2.73 7.04
N PHE A 80 4.60 -3.71 6.26
CA PHE A 80 4.64 -3.65 4.80
C PHE A 80 3.59 -4.61 4.25
N ILE A 81 2.73 -4.13 3.35
CA ILE A 81 1.78 -4.97 2.61
C ILE A 81 2.17 -4.93 1.15
N ILE A 82 2.35 -6.11 0.57
CA ILE A 82 2.89 -6.30 -0.79
C ILE A 82 1.94 -7.21 -1.57
N GLU A 83 1.59 -6.82 -2.78
CA GLU A 83 0.87 -7.69 -3.72
C GLU A 83 1.83 -8.64 -4.44
N ASP A 84 1.33 -9.79 -4.87
CA ASP A 84 2.15 -10.88 -5.43
C ASP A 84 2.83 -10.54 -6.77
N ASP A 85 2.42 -9.47 -7.41
CA ASP A 85 2.95 -8.99 -8.69
C ASP A 85 4.11 -7.98 -8.57
N MET A 86 4.68 -7.87 -7.38
CA MET A 86 5.84 -7.01 -7.12
C MET A 86 7.16 -7.79 -7.15
N ILE A 87 8.27 -7.09 -7.44
CA ILE A 87 9.64 -7.62 -7.36
C ILE A 87 10.49 -6.60 -6.60
N LEU A 88 11.12 -7.03 -5.49
CA LEU A 88 12.06 -6.21 -4.75
C LEU A 88 13.46 -6.32 -5.38
N LYS A 89 14.07 -5.17 -5.66
CA LYS A 89 15.41 -5.07 -6.29
C LYS A 89 16.52 -4.80 -5.29
N SER A 90 16.17 -4.37 -4.07
CA SER A 90 17.14 -3.99 -3.04
C SER A 90 16.75 -4.53 -1.68
N ALA A 91 17.72 -5.09 -0.97
CA ALA A 91 17.57 -5.52 0.42
C ALA A 91 17.34 -4.34 1.40
N ASP A 92 17.68 -3.11 1.00
CA ASP A 92 17.57 -1.93 1.86
C ASP A 92 16.19 -1.28 1.83
N ILE A 93 15.26 -1.82 1.06
CA ILE A 93 13.93 -1.21 0.84
C ILE A 93 13.21 -0.91 2.16
N PHE A 94 13.16 -1.86 3.06
CA PHE A 94 12.47 -1.69 4.36
C PHE A 94 13.14 -0.62 5.21
N ASP A 95 14.46 -0.64 5.29
CA ASP A 95 15.26 0.33 6.05
C ASP A 95 15.05 1.76 5.54
N LYS A 96 14.96 1.94 4.21
CA LYS A 96 14.74 3.24 3.59
C LYS A 96 13.35 3.81 3.88
N TYR A 97 12.28 3.00 3.85
CA TYR A 97 10.94 3.45 4.21
C TYR A 97 10.83 3.79 5.70
N ILE A 98 11.43 2.97 6.57
CA ILE A 98 11.47 3.23 8.01
C ILE A 98 12.22 4.52 8.31
N LEU A 99 13.39 4.73 7.68
CA LEU A 99 14.15 5.96 7.82
C LEU A 99 13.36 7.17 7.31
N ALA A 100 12.71 7.06 6.16
CA ALA A 100 11.85 8.11 5.62
C ALA A 100 10.70 8.48 6.56
N SER A 101 10.05 7.49 7.16
CA SER A 101 9.02 7.69 8.18
C SER A 101 9.56 8.44 9.40
N LYS A 102 10.73 8.05 9.89
CA LYS A 102 11.39 8.66 11.04
C LYS A 102 11.79 10.11 10.78
N GLU A 103 12.40 10.38 9.63
CA GLU A 103 12.92 11.72 9.30
C GLU A 103 11.82 12.72 8.94
N SER A 104 10.74 12.26 8.33
CA SER A 104 9.63 13.11 7.88
C SER A 104 8.51 13.27 8.90
N GLY A 105 8.34 12.29 9.81
CA GLY A 105 7.15 12.16 10.66
C GLY A 105 5.95 11.51 9.97
N LEU A 106 6.00 11.29 8.65
CA LEU A 106 4.96 10.56 7.92
C LEU A 106 4.95 9.08 8.35
N LYS A 107 3.77 8.53 8.53
CA LYS A 107 3.58 7.13 8.99
C LYS A 107 3.02 6.20 7.92
N TYR A 108 2.69 6.75 6.75
CA TYR A 108 2.15 6.03 5.60
C TYR A 108 2.87 6.43 4.33
N PHE A 109 3.27 5.43 3.54
CA PHE A 109 3.83 5.58 2.20
C PHE A 109 3.23 4.54 1.27
N SER A 110 3.05 4.91 0.01
CA SER A 110 2.58 4.03 -1.07
C SER A 110 3.54 4.14 -2.25
N PHE A 111 4.07 3.01 -2.70
CA PHE A 111 4.84 2.96 -3.93
C PHE A 111 3.99 3.39 -5.11
N VAL A 112 4.48 4.30 -5.92
CA VAL A 112 3.80 4.77 -7.12
C VAL A 112 4.41 4.07 -8.33
N SER A 113 3.74 3.02 -8.81
CA SER A 113 4.15 2.25 -9.97
C SER A 113 4.15 3.05 -11.26
N THR A 114 5.06 2.72 -12.18
CA THR A 114 5.10 3.26 -13.55
C THR A 114 4.25 2.48 -14.54
N SER A 115 3.80 1.28 -14.17
CA SER A 115 3.22 0.32 -15.12
C SER A 115 1.71 0.40 -15.25
N TRP A 116 1.05 1.31 -14.53
CA TRP A 116 -0.41 1.33 -14.52
C TRP A 116 -1.02 1.96 -15.77
N GLU A 117 -1.73 1.14 -16.53
CA GLU A 117 -2.77 1.35 -17.56
C GLU A 117 -2.45 2.09 -18.86
N SER A 118 -1.43 2.89 -18.97
CA SER A 118 -1.29 3.69 -20.20
C SER A 118 0.03 3.54 -20.94
N GLY A 119 0.96 2.73 -20.44
CA GLY A 119 2.27 2.60 -21.06
C GLY A 119 3.06 3.92 -21.15
N THR A 120 2.59 4.96 -20.48
CA THR A 120 3.23 6.27 -20.48
C THR A 120 3.99 6.51 -19.17
N PRO A 121 5.32 6.73 -19.24
CA PRO A 121 6.14 7.09 -18.09
C PRO A 121 5.72 8.41 -17.40
N SER A 122 4.77 9.15 -17.98
CA SER A 122 4.36 10.49 -17.58
C SER A 122 3.64 10.57 -16.22
N ASN A 123 3.10 9.47 -15.71
CA ASN A 123 2.33 9.50 -14.45
C ASN A 123 3.20 9.50 -13.19
N ARG A 124 4.51 9.34 -13.32
CA ARG A 124 5.46 9.30 -12.19
C ARG A 124 6.22 10.60 -11.95
N THR A 125 5.80 11.69 -12.54
CA THR A 125 6.37 13.00 -12.22
C THR A 125 5.85 13.47 -10.86
N PRO A 126 6.72 13.65 -9.86
CA PRO A 126 6.27 14.13 -8.55
C PRO A 126 5.81 15.58 -8.66
N ARG A 127 4.72 15.90 -7.98
CA ARG A 127 4.22 17.29 -7.83
C ARG A 127 5.11 18.12 -6.90
N LEU A 128 5.76 17.44 -5.96
CA LEU A 128 6.63 18.02 -4.95
C LEU A 128 7.66 16.97 -4.53
N THR A 129 8.89 17.40 -4.34
CA THR A 129 9.93 16.61 -3.65
C THR A 129 10.42 17.43 -2.46
N VAL A 130 10.57 16.78 -1.30
CA VAL A 130 11.04 17.39 -0.05
C VAL A 130 12.23 16.63 0.48
N GLU A 131 13.31 17.37 0.73
CA GLU A 131 14.54 16.85 1.31
C GLU A 131 14.48 16.91 2.84
N TYR A 132 14.92 15.84 3.48
CA TYR A 132 15.03 15.70 4.92
C TYR A 132 16.50 15.44 5.34
N LYS A 133 16.74 15.26 6.63
CA LYS A 133 18.06 14.87 7.13
C LYS A 133 18.43 13.46 6.66
N ASN A 134 19.69 13.07 6.82
CA ASN A 134 20.21 11.75 6.50
C ASN A 134 19.99 11.32 5.03
N ASN A 135 20.04 12.29 4.09
CA ASN A 135 19.83 12.07 2.66
C ASN A 135 18.47 11.42 2.32
N VAL A 136 17.48 11.64 3.15
CA VAL A 136 16.11 11.20 2.88
C VAL A 136 15.42 12.22 1.98
N SER A 137 14.86 11.75 0.87
CA SER A 137 14.07 12.54 -0.06
C SER A 137 12.72 11.85 -0.28
N ILE A 138 11.63 12.62 -0.19
CA ILE A 138 10.26 12.12 -0.34
C ILE A 138 9.59 12.87 -1.48
N SER A 139 9.05 12.12 -2.42
CA SER A 139 8.26 12.60 -3.55
C SER A 139 6.77 12.43 -3.29
N PHE A 140 5.99 13.43 -3.71
CA PHE A 140 4.53 13.43 -3.55
C PHE A 140 3.87 13.40 -4.92
N PHE A 141 2.93 12.49 -5.10
CA PHE A 141 2.25 12.20 -6.36
C PHE A 141 0.76 12.47 -6.24
N GLN A 142 0.10 12.71 -7.36
CA GLN A 142 -1.34 12.88 -7.40
C GLN A 142 -2.08 11.54 -7.40
N ASN A 143 -1.48 10.54 -8.00
CA ASN A 143 -2.03 9.18 -8.05
C ASN A 143 -1.32 8.31 -7.02
N MET A 144 -2.00 7.30 -6.53
CA MET A 144 -1.45 6.27 -5.67
C MET A 144 -1.59 4.91 -6.33
N CYS A 145 -0.71 4.00 -5.95
CA CYS A 145 -0.82 2.58 -6.19
C CYS A 145 -0.59 1.90 -4.84
N ASN A 146 -1.30 0.83 -4.57
CA ASN A 146 -1.19 0.17 -3.26
C ASN A 146 -0.61 -1.25 -3.35
N GLU A 147 0.06 -1.56 -4.46
CA GLU A 147 0.73 -2.85 -4.63
C GLU A 147 1.86 -3.07 -3.62
N PHE A 148 2.48 -1.96 -3.15
CA PHE A 148 3.43 -1.96 -2.04
C PHE A 148 3.15 -0.77 -1.15
N THR A 149 2.85 -1.01 0.13
CA THR A 149 2.60 0.04 1.11
C THR A 149 3.40 -0.18 2.39
N TYR A 150 3.83 0.92 2.99
CA TYR A 150 4.39 0.95 4.33
C TYR A 150 3.43 1.69 5.25
N HIS A 151 3.18 1.11 6.43
CA HIS A 151 2.47 1.74 7.54
C HIS A 151 3.24 1.51 8.84
N HIS A 152 3.39 2.56 9.63
CA HIS A 152 3.67 2.38 11.05
C HIS A 152 2.40 1.89 11.74
N LYS A 153 2.50 0.98 12.74
CA LYS A 153 1.32 0.39 13.40
C LYS A 153 0.30 1.40 13.92
N SER A 154 0.76 2.59 14.33
CA SER A 154 -0.10 3.67 14.81
C SER A 154 -1.12 4.16 13.76
N CYS A 155 -0.91 3.90 12.48
CA CYS A 155 -1.89 4.17 11.45
C CYS A 155 -3.16 3.36 11.71
N TYR A 156 -3.02 2.06 11.88
CA TYR A 156 -4.15 1.16 12.10
C TYR A 156 -4.83 1.37 13.46
N GLU A 157 -4.07 1.81 14.48
CA GLU A 157 -4.62 2.18 15.79
C GLU A 157 -5.56 3.38 15.70
N LYS A 158 -5.32 4.31 14.76
CA LYS A 158 -6.10 5.54 14.58
C LYS A 158 -7.18 5.43 13.50
N THR A 159 -6.84 4.86 12.34
CA THR A 159 -7.75 4.79 11.19
C THR A 159 -8.57 3.51 11.17
N GLY A 160 -8.15 2.47 11.91
CA GLY A 160 -8.68 1.12 11.78
C GLY A 160 -8.20 0.42 10.51
N LEU A 161 -8.77 -0.73 10.24
CA LEU A 161 -8.45 -1.58 9.09
C LEU A 161 -9.15 -1.11 7.81
N TYR A 162 -8.86 -1.78 6.70
CA TYR A 162 -9.59 -1.59 5.45
C TYR A 162 -11.07 -1.94 5.64
N ASP A 163 -11.95 -1.15 5.04
CA ASP A 163 -13.38 -1.43 5.05
C ASP A 163 -13.70 -2.52 4.02
N THR A 164 -14.11 -3.68 4.50
CA THR A 164 -14.37 -4.86 3.67
C THR A 164 -15.67 -4.80 2.85
N ASN A 165 -16.46 -3.73 3.01
CA ASN A 165 -17.58 -3.46 2.11
C ASN A 165 -17.10 -2.94 0.75
N TYR A 166 -15.85 -2.45 0.64
CA TYR A 166 -15.22 -2.14 -0.64
C TYR A 166 -14.59 -3.39 -1.25
N ARG A 167 -14.85 -3.60 -2.52
CA ARG A 167 -14.33 -4.73 -3.31
C ARG A 167 -13.31 -4.31 -4.36
N ASP A 168 -13.57 -3.18 -5.02
CA ASP A 168 -12.66 -2.44 -5.89
C ASP A 168 -12.61 -1.00 -5.31
N PRO A 169 -11.82 -0.11 -5.64
CA PRO A 169 -11.08 1.00 -5.03
C PRO A 169 -11.09 1.08 -3.47
N TRP A 170 -10.95 -0.05 -2.81
CA TRP A 170 -10.82 -0.21 -1.35
C TRP A 170 -9.68 0.62 -0.75
N ASP A 171 -8.68 0.92 -1.53
CA ASP A 171 -7.51 1.70 -1.20
C ASP A 171 -7.82 3.20 -1.05
N ILE A 172 -8.76 3.72 -1.84
CA ILE A 172 -9.15 5.13 -1.79
C ILE A 172 -9.79 5.49 -0.45
N ASP A 173 -10.64 4.62 0.10
CA ASP A 173 -11.23 4.81 1.42
C ASP A 173 -10.15 4.86 2.51
N MET A 174 -9.21 3.91 2.47
CA MET A 174 -8.11 3.88 3.43
C MET A 174 -7.24 5.13 3.30
N ALA A 175 -6.82 5.50 2.11
CA ALA A 175 -6.02 6.69 1.87
C ALA A 175 -6.75 7.98 2.28
N TYR A 176 -8.06 8.05 2.08
CA TYR A 176 -8.84 9.20 2.54
C TYR A 176 -8.85 9.29 4.07
N ARG A 177 -9.10 8.19 4.78
CA ARG A 177 -9.08 8.16 6.25
C ARG A 177 -7.69 8.47 6.81
N GLU A 178 -6.62 7.96 6.18
CA GLU A 178 -5.23 8.28 6.51
C GLU A 178 -4.94 9.77 6.32
N SER A 179 -5.37 10.37 5.22
CA SER A 179 -5.12 11.79 4.92
C SER A 179 -5.75 12.76 5.93
N GLN A 180 -6.77 12.30 6.67
CA GLN A 180 -7.39 13.09 7.75
C GLN A 180 -6.56 13.10 9.04
N GLN A 181 -5.51 12.28 9.11
CA GLN A 181 -4.64 12.19 10.28
C GLN A 181 -3.48 13.18 10.20
N ASP A 182 -2.98 13.58 11.37
CA ASP A 182 -1.87 14.53 11.44
C ASP A 182 -0.58 13.98 10.86
N TYR A 183 -0.38 12.66 10.92
CA TYR A 183 0.84 11.99 10.47
C TYR A 183 0.88 11.68 8.95
N ALA A 184 -0.10 12.10 8.17
CA ALA A 184 -0.17 11.84 6.74
C ALA A 184 -0.21 13.14 5.93
N ALA A 185 0.22 13.07 4.67
CA ALA A 185 0.02 14.15 3.72
C ALA A 185 -1.49 14.32 3.40
N PRO A 186 -1.93 15.50 2.95
CA PRO A 186 -3.30 15.70 2.50
C PRO A 186 -3.65 14.77 1.33
N PHE A 187 -4.93 14.41 1.19
CA PHE A 187 -5.40 13.64 0.04
C PHE A 187 -5.01 14.32 -1.28
N TRP A 188 -4.71 13.55 -2.32
CA TRP A 188 -4.10 13.97 -3.59
C TRP A 188 -2.60 14.32 -3.51
N TRP A 189 -1.93 14.02 -2.37
CA TRP A 189 -0.49 14.18 -2.17
C TRP A 189 0.10 12.90 -1.57
N PHE A 190 0.08 11.83 -2.36
CA PHE A 190 0.53 10.51 -1.90
C PHE A 190 2.05 10.46 -1.83
N ALA A 191 2.56 10.09 -0.66
CA ALA A 191 3.99 10.08 -0.38
C ALA A 191 4.63 8.77 -0.81
N ASP A 192 5.78 8.87 -1.47
CA ASP A 192 6.69 7.76 -1.72
C ASP A 192 8.13 8.22 -1.51
N ILE A 193 9.06 7.30 -1.23
CA ILE A 193 10.48 7.67 -1.17
C ILE A 193 10.97 7.96 -2.59
N THR A 194 11.79 9.02 -2.74
CA THR A 194 12.37 9.37 -4.05
C THR A 194 13.28 8.25 -4.52
N GLY A 195 13.14 7.83 -5.79
CA GLY A 195 13.92 6.71 -6.35
C GLY A 195 13.45 5.32 -5.89
N SER A 196 12.22 5.17 -5.41
CA SER A 196 11.65 3.87 -5.02
C SER A 196 11.65 2.84 -6.17
N ASP A 197 11.60 3.28 -7.43
CA ASP A 197 11.70 2.44 -8.63
C ASP A 197 13.06 1.76 -8.82
N ASP A 198 14.12 2.26 -8.18
CA ASP A 198 15.40 1.56 -8.10
C ASP A 198 15.36 0.39 -7.07
N LEU A 199 14.38 0.39 -6.18
CA LEU A 199 14.26 -0.56 -5.07
C LEU A 199 13.20 -1.64 -5.30
N ILE A 200 12.15 -1.30 -6.06
CA ILE A 200 10.99 -2.15 -6.30
C ILE A 200 10.42 -1.90 -7.69
N THR A 201 9.81 -2.90 -8.28
CA THR A 201 9.13 -2.78 -9.56
C THR A 201 7.95 -3.75 -9.64
N ASN A 202 7.01 -3.49 -10.53
CA ASN A 202 5.99 -4.47 -10.89
C ASN A 202 6.61 -5.61 -11.69
N ASN A 203 6.07 -6.80 -11.54
CA ASN A 203 6.41 -7.91 -12.42
C ASN A 203 5.90 -7.60 -13.84
N PRO A 204 6.78 -7.53 -14.85
CA PRO A 204 6.37 -7.14 -16.21
C PRO A 204 5.41 -8.14 -16.87
N ASN A 205 5.32 -9.36 -16.33
CA ASN A 205 4.41 -10.40 -16.81
C ASN A 205 3.06 -10.39 -16.05
N ALA A 206 2.90 -9.53 -15.05
CA ALA A 206 1.67 -9.47 -14.29
C ALA A 206 0.52 -8.93 -15.13
N VAL A 207 -0.60 -9.65 -15.08
CA VAL A 207 -1.85 -9.23 -15.70
C VAL A 207 -2.83 -8.88 -14.59
N SER A 208 -3.34 -7.65 -14.61
CA SER A 208 -4.36 -7.23 -13.66
C SER A 208 -5.58 -8.13 -13.74
N ARG A 209 -5.86 -8.83 -12.65
CA ARG A 209 -7.02 -9.72 -12.53
C ARG A 209 -8.29 -9.00 -12.09
N LEU A 210 -8.17 -7.72 -11.75
CA LEU A 210 -9.31 -6.89 -11.37
C LEU A 210 -10.07 -6.36 -12.59
N GLN A 211 -9.50 -6.43 -13.79
CA GLN A 211 -10.08 -5.84 -15.01
C GLN A 211 -11.24 -6.64 -15.62
N GLY A 212 -11.38 -7.93 -15.30
CA GLY A 212 -12.42 -8.79 -15.88
C GLY A 212 -13.79 -8.62 -15.23
N ASP A 213 -14.83 -9.05 -15.95
CA ASP A 213 -16.17 -9.23 -15.39
C ASP A 213 -16.16 -10.32 -14.32
N ARG A 214 -16.95 -10.11 -13.28
CA ARG A 214 -17.12 -11.03 -12.15
C ARG A 214 -18.60 -11.35 -11.98
N PRO A 215 -18.96 -12.38 -11.19
CA PRO A 215 -20.36 -12.71 -10.93
C PRO A 215 -21.21 -11.56 -10.40
N ASP A 216 -20.58 -10.58 -9.75
CA ASP A 216 -21.24 -9.40 -9.18
C ASP A 216 -21.31 -8.19 -10.14
N GLY A 217 -20.95 -8.39 -11.41
CA GLY A 217 -21.11 -7.41 -12.48
C GLY A 217 -19.82 -6.98 -13.18
N SER A 218 -19.93 -6.11 -14.16
CA SER A 218 -18.77 -5.52 -14.83
C SER A 218 -17.95 -4.65 -13.87
N ARG A 219 -16.69 -4.36 -14.23
CA ARG A 219 -15.82 -3.49 -13.44
C ARG A 219 -16.45 -2.12 -13.19
N GLU A 220 -17.06 -1.53 -14.22
CA GLU A 220 -17.71 -0.23 -14.12
C GLU A 220 -18.87 -0.25 -13.12
N GLN A 221 -19.70 -1.30 -13.16
CA GLN A 221 -20.83 -1.45 -12.22
C GLN A 221 -20.34 -1.61 -10.78
N ARG A 222 -19.22 -2.34 -10.56
CA ARG A 222 -18.64 -2.49 -9.24
C ARG A 222 -18.10 -1.15 -8.73
N ILE A 223 -17.31 -0.45 -9.55
CA ILE A 223 -16.77 0.86 -9.23
C ILE A 223 -17.87 1.86 -8.91
N GLN A 224 -18.95 1.87 -9.70
CA GLN A 224 -20.10 2.78 -9.46
C GLN A 224 -20.74 2.52 -8.08
N ARG A 225 -21.02 1.27 -7.73
CA ARG A 225 -21.58 0.93 -6.40
C ARG A 225 -20.67 1.38 -5.25
N GLU A 226 -19.38 1.28 -5.43
CA GLU A 226 -18.40 1.66 -4.41
C GLU A 226 -18.26 3.16 -4.26
N TRP A 227 -18.40 3.92 -5.35
CA TRP A 227 -18.53 5.39 -5.27
C TRP A 227 -19.78 5.82 -4.54
N GLU A 228 -20.90 5.17 -4.77
CA GLU A 228 -22.15 5.42 -4.03
C GLU A 228 -21.96 5.13 -2.54
N TYR A 229 -21.27 4.03 -2.22
CA TYR A 229 -20.93 3.69 -0.83
C TYR A 229 -19.97 4.70 -0.22
N PHE A 230 -18.95 5.16 -0.95
CA PHE A 230 -18.02 6.20 -0.51
C PHE A 230 -18.77 7.51 -0.18
N ILE A 231 -19.68 7.93 -1.07
CA ILE A 231 -20.52 9.13 -0.85
C ILE A 231 -21.37 8.96 0.41
N LYS A 232 -22.01 7.80 0.58
CA LYS A 232 -22.82 7.51 1.76
C LYS A 232 -21.99 7.57 3.05
N LYS A 233 -20.76 7.06 3.01
CA LYS A 233 -19.85 7.00 4.17
C LYS A 233 -19.23 8.35 4.52
N HIS A 234 -18.79 9.10 3.51
CA HIS A 234 -18.00 10.33 3.68
C HIS A 234 -18.74 11.62 3.33
N GLY A 235 -19.99 11.53 2.88
CA GLY A 235 -20.83 12.69 2.55
C GLY A 235 -20.45 13.43 1.26
N ARG A 236 -19.50 12.89 0.47
CA ARG A 236 -19.01 13.52 -0.78
C ARG A 236 -18.38 12.48 -1.71
N HIS A 237 -18.38 12.76 -3.00
CA HIS A 237 -17.60 12.00 -3.98
C HIS A 237 -16.10 12.32 -3.87
N VAL A 238 -15.22 11.38 -4.23
CA VAL A 238 -13.77 11.55 -4.15
C VAL A 238 -13.27 12.78 -4.93
N THR A 239 -13.85 13.06 -6.10
CA THR A 239 -13.51 14.24 -6.92
C THR A 239 -13.88 15.58 -6.27
N GLN A 240 -14.71 15.57 -5.23
CA GLN A 240 -15.09 16.74 -4.44
C GLN A 240 -14.14 16.98 -3.24
N ILE A 241 -13.17 16.09 -3.03
CA ILE A 241 -12.14 16.30 -2.00
C ILE A 241 -11.22 17.42 -2.50
N PRO A 242 -11.10 18.53 -1.75
CA PRO A 242 -10.27 19.66 -2.18
C PRO A 242 -8.81 19.23 -2.38
N ASN A 243 -8.22 19.73 -3.45
CA ASN A 243 -6.79 19.59 -3.66
C ASN A 243 -6.07 20.68 -2.88
N THR A 244 -5.41 20.30 -1.81
CA THR A 244 -4.62 21.20 -0.97
C THR A 244 -3.52 21.89 -1.78
N SER A 245 -3.26 23.17 -1.56
CA SER A 245 -2.16 23.89 -2.22
C SER A 245 -0.79 23.33 -1.82
N LYS A 246 0.22 23.54 -2.67
CA LYS A 246 1.60 23.11 -2.40
C LYS A 246 2.14 23.75 -1.13
N GLU A 247 1.83 25.02 -0.90
CA GLU A 247 2.24 25.81 0.25
C GLU A 247 1.68 25.23 1.55
N GLU A 248 0.41 24.86 1.56
CA GLU A 248 -0.25 24.24 2.72
C GLU A 248 0.30 22.84 3.00
N VAL A 249 0.59 22.05 1.95
CA VAL A 249 1.26 20.75 2.10
C VAL A 249 2.62 20.93 2.75
N VAL A 250 3.46 21.81 2.24
CA VAL A 250 4.78 22.10 2.82
C VAL A 250 4.66 22.57 4.28
N ALA A 251 3.69 23.42 4.59
CA ALA A 251 3.43 23.86 5.95
C ALA A 251 3.02 22.70 6.88
N LYS A 252 2.17 21.77 6.40
CA LYS A 252 1.81 20.57 7.16
C LYS A 252 3.03 19.68 7.40
N LEU A 253 3.82 19.40 6.37
CA LEU A 253 5.02 18.54 6.46
C LEU A 253 6.07 19.08 7.44
N ARG A 254 6.24 20.41 7.49
CA ARG A 254 7.14 21.06 8.47
C ARG A 254 6.69 20.84 9.91
N ARG A 255 5.38 20.82 10.17
CA ARG A 255 4.83 20.54 11.51
C ARG A 255 5.02 19.10 11.96
N LEU A 256 4.98 18.15 11.04
CA LEU A 256 5.22 16.72 11.34
C LEU A 256 6.64 16.44 11.84
N LYS A 257 7.57 17.32 11.51
CA LYS A 257 9.00 17.18 11.84
C LYS A 257 9.37 17.72 13.23
N GLN A 258 8.45 18.45 13.89
CA GLN A 258 8.66 19.01 15.23
C GLN A 258 8.28 18.00 16.31
#